data_a8cbe13115e23b2510d76a76f1838780
#
_entry.id   a8cbe13115e23b2510d76a76f1838780
#
_cell.length_a   1.000
_cell.length_b   1.000
_cell.length_c   1.000
_cell.angle_alpha   90.00
_cell.angle_beta   90.00
_cell.angle_gamma   90.00
#
_symmetry.space_group_name_H-M   'P 1'
#
loop_
_entity.id
_entity.type
_entity.pdbx_description
1 polymer ?
#
loop_
_entity_poly.entity_id
_entity_poly.type
_entity_poly.pdbx_seq_one_letter_code
_entity_poly.pdbx_strand_id
1 'polypeptide(L)'
;MSNSSLQSDVVIIGGGGAGIPAAIEVAQAGGEAVVLEAAAECGGTAAISGGGCCIVGTPLQKSQNIADTPDTAFEDWIRWGGGQADEVWVRYYLEHTLHDLYHWAESCGAKWVDMKFQEGNRVLRWHRPDNNGLGLMTALIKTAESLPNVTIMTSTKAGKLLTETGRVCGVNATRNSDRFEVRGKAVIVATGGFNSNLDMVLEHRPEFKQFRVMEGSGFNAKGEGHQMIRELGGYFTHMDCIWFYVYATPDYRDPQQRRGLVFRQVPGYIWFNQQGYRFHNESRTGGASATPALLAQNPPHAWALADTPMLAKIDVADPYYRRGDVIDRMKVQELLDNSPYIKKATNLEELGKKMAVENLKNFLDEIEAYNRCFDEGLEKEPKFGKSLKGAKKFDTPPYYAIQIFPLARKNFGGVKTDLHCRALNKYFAPIPGLYAAGEVAGMAGGHINGKAGLEGTMLGPSIFSGRVAGAWAAHEAGLGPGFIGKPNRPELY
;
A
#
# COMPACT_ATOMS: atom_id res chain seq x y z
N MET A 1 -38.09 -14.53 12.25
CA MET A 1 -36.67 -14.92 12.07
C MET A 1 -35.94 -14.38 13.29
N SER A 2 -35.37 -15.22 14.15
CA SER A 2 -34.62 -14.74 15.32
C SER A 2 -33.36 -14.03 14.78
N ASN A 3 -33.24 -12.74 15.01
CA ASN A 3 -31.97 -12.02 14.78
C ASN A 3 -30.94 -12.63 15.71
N SER A 4 -30.11 -13.54 15.19
CA SER A 4 -28.97 -14.03 15.95
C SER A 4 -28.00 -12.86 16.13
N SER A 5 -27.68 -12.51 17.37
CA SER A 5 -26.68 -11.49 17.64
C SER A 5 -25.45 -12.13 18.27
N LEU A 6 -24.26 -11.83 17.74
CA LEU A 6 -22.99 -12.19 18.33
C LEU A 6 -22.53 -11.02 19.22
N GLN A 7 -22.09 -11.32 20.44
CA GLN A 7 -21.59 -10.33 21.38
C GLN A 7 -20.07 -10.43 21.49
N SER A 8 -19.41 -9.30 21.68
CA SER A 8 -17.97 -9.19 21.89
C SER A 8 -17.65 -7.91 22.68
N ASP A 9 -16.43 -7.74 23.20
CA ASP A 9 -16.02 -6.45 23.75
C ASP A 9 -15.71 -5.46 22.62
N VAL A 10 -14.96 -5.90 21.60
CA VAL A 10 -14.61 -5.04 20.46
C VAL A 10 -14.89 -5.76 19.14
N VAL A 11 -15.61 -5.10 18.23
CA VAL A 11 -15.85 -5.55 16.87
C VAL A 11 -14.85 -4.88 15.93
N ILE A 12 -14.17 -5.66 15.10
CA ILE A 12 -13.15 -5.18 14.16
C ILE A 12 -13.59 -5.51 12.74
N ILE A 13 -13.68 -4.50 11.87
CA ILE A 13 -14.10 -4.64 10.49
C ILE A 13 -12.88 -4.59 9.58
N GLY A 14 -12.48 -5.74 9.02
CA GLY A 14 -11.32 -5.95 8.17
C GLY A 14 -10.18 -6.68 8.87
N GLY A 15 -9.75 -7.81 8.31
CA GLY A 15 -8.65 -8.67 8.78
C GLY A 15 -7.31 -8.36 8.12
N GLY A 16 -7.03 -7.09 7.81
CA GLY A 16 -5.80 -6.64 7.18
C GLY A 16 -4.73 -6.17 8.15
N GLY A 17 -3.76 -5.37 7.62
CA GLY A 17 -2.60 -4.87 8.34
C GLY A 17 -2.88 -3.98 9.56
N ALA A 18 -4.10 -3.50 9.73
CA ALA A 18 -4.51 -2.77 10.93
C ALA A 18 -5.44 -3.61 11.83
N GLY A 19 -6.38 -4.36 11.24
CA GLY A 19 -7.38 -5.09 12.03
C GLY A 19 -6.81 -6.28 12.80
N ILE A 20 -5.89 -7.04 12.24
CA ILE A 20 -5.24 -8.16 12.95
C ILE A 20 -4.41 -7.66 14.15
N PRO A 21 -3.53 -6.63 14.01
CA PRO A 21 -2.88 -6.02 15.16
C PRO A 21 -3.85 -5.50 16.22
N ALA A 22 -4.97 -4.90 15.82
CA ALA A 22 -6.00 -4.44 16.76
C ALA A 22 -6.60 -5.61 17.56
N ALA A 23 -6.89 -6.73 16.91
CA ALA A 23 -7.43 -7.92 17.60
C ALA A 23 -6.44 -8.50 18.62
N ILE A 24 -5.15 -8.52 18.30
CA ILE A 24 -4.09 -8.95 19.21
C ILE A 24 -4.07 -8.06 20.47
N GLU A 25 -4.11 -6.74 20.31
CA GLU A 25 -4.09 -5.79 21.45
C GLU A 25 -5.34 -5.93 22.35
N VAL A 26 -6.53 -6.07 21.74
CA VAL A 26 -7.78 -6.31 22.49
C VAL A 26 -7.66 -7.58 23.32
N ALA A 27 -7.18 -8.66 22.71
CA ALA A 27 -7.05 -9.94 23.37
C ALA A 27 -6.01 -9.93 24.48
N GLN A 28 -4.87 -9.25 24.29
CA GLN A 28 -3.82 -9.08 25.29
C GLN A 28 -4.28 -8.23 26.47
N ALA A 29 -5.22 -7.30 26.25
CA ALA A 29 -5.88 -6.56 27.32
C ALA A 29 -6.94 -7.38 28.09
N GLY A 30 -7.16 -8.65 27.71
CA GLY A 30 -8.13 -9.55 28.32
C GLY A 30 -9.56 -9.44 27.77
N GLY A 31 -9.75 -8.71 26.65
CA GLY A 31 -11.05 -8.54 26.00
C GLY A 31 -11.32 -9.60 24.90
N GLU A 32 -12.60 -9.76 24.57
CA GLU A 32 -13.03 -10.54 23.42
C GLU A 32 -13.03 -9.68 22.16
N ALA A 33 -12.40 -10.17 21.08
CA ALA A 33 -12.34 -9.50 19.79
C ALA A 33 -13.01 -10.37 18.70
N VAL A 34 -13.91 -9.77 17.93
CA VAL A 34 -14.47 -10.38 16.72
C VAL A 34 -13.98 -9.62 15.50
N VAL A 35 -13.25 -10.30 14.60
CA VAL A 35 -12.78 -9.77 13.33
C VAL A 35 -13.69 -10.23 12.21
N LEU A 36 -14.27 -9.30 11.46
CA LEU A 36 -15.08 -9.57 10.27
C LEU A 36 -14.25 -9.27 9.02
N GLU A 37 -13.93 -10.30 8.24
CA GLU A 37 -13.19 -10.20 6.99
C GLU A 37 -14.07 -10.63 5.80
N ALA A 38 -14.21 -9.72 4.83
CA ALA A 38 -15.05 -9.98 3.66
C ALA A 38 -14.46 -11.02 2.70
N ALA A 39 -13.14 -11.12 2.64
CA ALA A 39 -12.45 -12.14 1.84
C ALA A 39 -12.46 -13.52 2.51
N ALA A 40 -12.09 -14.54 1.75
CA ALA A 40 -11.95 -15.91 2.26
C ALA A 40 -10.72 -16.08 3.18
N GLU A 41 -9.73 -15.19 3.07
CA GLU A 41 -8.50 -15.20 3.87
C GLU A 41 -8.23 -13.79 4.43
N CYS A 42 -7.67 -13.72 5.63
CA CYS A 42 -7.13 -12.49 6.21
C CYS A 42 -5.82 -12.08 5.52
N GLY A 43 -5.41 -10.83 5.74
CA GLY A 43 -4.15 -10.27 5.26
C GLY A 43 -4.31 -9.04 4.36
N GLY A 44 -5.41 -8.95 3.62
CA GLY A 44 -5.75 -7.81 2.77
C GLY A 44 -4.62 -7.38 1.84
N THR A 45 -4.54 -6.10 1.53
CA THR A 45 -3.46 -5.52 0.70
C THR A 45 -2.07 -5.69 1.33
N ALA A 46 -1.98 -5.80 2.66
CA ALA A 46 -0.73 -6.00 3.37
C ALA A 46 -0.04 -7.31 2.96
N ALA A 47 -0.78 -8.43 2.87
CA ALA A 47 -0.24 -9.74 2.50
C ALA A 47 0.29 -9.80 1.05
N ILE A 48 -0.30 -9.06 0.11
CA ILE A 48 0.16 -9.03 -1.29
C ILE A 48 1.22 -7.95 -1.56
N SER A 49 1.57 -7.15 -0.54
CA SER A 49 2.56 -6.08 -0.64
C SER A 49 4.00 -6.59 -0.57
N GLY A 50 4.97 -5.72 -0.82
CA GLY A 50 6.39 -5.97 -0.51
C GLY A 50 6.70 -6.04 0.99
N GLY A 51 5.74 -5.72 1.84
CA GLY A 51 5.86 -5.84 3.30
C GLY A 51 6.75 -4.79 3.97
N GLY A 52 7.34 -3.87 3.21
CA GLY A 52 8.32 -2.94 3.75
C GLY A 52 7.74 -1.93 4.70
N CYS A 53 8.42 -1.74 5.83
CA CYS A 53 8.08 -0.78 6.86
C CYS A 53 9.24 0.21 7.08
N CYS A 54 8.91 1.49 7.24
CA CYS A 54 9.84 2.52 7.66
C CYS A 54 10.07 2.38 9.17
N ILE A 55 11.27 1.94 9.57
CA ILE A 55 11.62 1.69 10.96
C ILE A 55 12.98 2.31 11.27
N VAL A 56 13.14 2.83 12.47
CA VAL A 56 14.28 3.64 12.88
C VAL A 56 15.06 2.97 14.02
N GLY A 57 16.38 3.07 13.98
CA GLY A 57 17.26 2.68 15.08
C GLY A 57 17.39 1.17 15.31
N THR A 58 17.11 0.37 14.29
CA THR A 58 17.01 -1.09 14.37
C THR A 58 18.36 -1.80 14.52
N PRO A 59 18.38 -3.06 15.03
CA PRO A 59 19.56 -3.90 15.01
C PRO A 59 20.16 -4.09 13.61
N LEU A 60 19.31 -4.20 12.56
CA LEU A 60 19.76 -4.30 11.17
C LEU A 60 20.51 -3.04 10.71
N GLN A 61 20.02 -1.84 11.05
CA GLN A 61 20.73 -0.59 10.77
C GLN A 61 22.07 -0.53 11.50
N LYS A 62 22.08 -0.87 12.79
CA LYS A 62 23.31 -0.90 13.61
C LYS A 62 24.35 -1.87 13.05
N SER A 63 23.95 -3.07 12.60
CA SER A 63 24.85 -4.05 12.01
C SER A 63 25.53 -3.60 10.72
N GLN A 64 24.95 -2.61 10.03
CA GLN A 64 25.48 -1.99 8.80
C GLN A 64 26.10 -0.61 9.05
N ASN A 65 26.33 -0.23 10.31
CA ASN A 65 26.84 1.08 10.71
C ASN A 65 26.00 2.26 10.18
N ILE A 66 24.69 2.07 10.09
CA ILE A 66 23.74 3.12 9.69
C ILE A 66 23.26 3.82 10.95
N ALA A 67 23.62 5.10 11.09
CA ALA A 67 23.07 5.97 12.11
C ALA A 67 21.72 6.51 11.62
N ASP A 68 20.65 6.25 12.38
CA ASP A 68 19.32 6.77 12.09
C ASP A 68 18.58 7.08 13.40
N THR A 69 17.84 8.18 13.39
CA THR A 69 17.09 8.65 14.57
C THR A 69 15.66 9.05 14.17
N PRO A 70 14.71 9.09 15.11
CA PRO A 70 13.37 9.62 14.85
C PRO A 70 13.42 11.04 14.26
N ASP A 71 14.34 11.92 14.71
CA ASP A 71 14.46 13.28 14.18
C ASP A 71 14.90 13.29 12.71
N THR A 72 15.91 12.49 12.35
CA THR A 72 16.37 12.37 10.94
C THR A 72 15.26 11.83 10.04
N ALA A 73 14.51 10.84 10.52
CA ALA A 73 13.40 10.26 9.78
C ALA A 73 12.22 11.24 9.65
N PHE A 74 11.95 12.00 10.71
CA PHE A 74 10.92 13.03 10.73
C PHE A 74 11.18 14.11 9.67
N GLU A 75 12.40 14.65 9.60
CA GLU A 75 12.78 15.64 8.59
C GLU A 75 12.61 15.13 7.15
N ASP A 76 13.00 13.86 6.90
CA ASP A 76 12.78 13.22 5.59
C ASP A 76 11.29 13.12 5.25
N TRP A 77 10.49 12.71 6.22
CA TRP A 77 9.05 12.50 6.05
C TRP A 77 8.30 13.80 5.77
N ILE A 78 8.53 14.84 6.58
CA ILE A 78 7.86 16.15 6.42
C ILE A 78 8.26 16.80 5.10
N ARG A 79 9.56 16.78 4.77
CA ARG A 79 10.06 17.27 3.49
C ARG A 79 9.40 16.56 2.30
N TRP A 80 9.28 15.23 2.36
CA TRP A 80 8.70 14.44 1.28
C TRP A 80 7.19 14.60 1.18
N GLY A 81 6.51 14.72 2.31
CA GLY A 81 5.07 14.97 2.40
C GLY A 81 4.62 16.35 1.93
N GLY A 82 5.57 17.21 1.49
CA GLY A 82 5.28 18.55 0.99
C GLY A 82 4.73 19.49 2.07
N GLY A 83 5.12 19.31 3.32
CA GLY A 83 4.67 20.11 4.47
C GLY A 83 3.19 19.90 4.83
N GLN A 84 2.56 18.81 4.39
CA GLN A 84 1.16 18.50 4.67
C GLN A 84 0.96 17.20 5.44
N ALA A 85 2.05 16.53 5.83
CA ALA A 85 1.98 15.37 6.72
C ALA A 85 1.50 15.78 8.12
N ASP A 86 0.79 14.90 8.82
CA ASP A 86 0.42 15.13 10.22
C ASP A 86 1.65 14.94 11.12
N GLU A 87 2.29 16.06 11.48
CA GLU A 87 3.55 16.06 12.23
C GLU A 87 3.45 15.33 13.56
N VAL A 88 2.32 15.43 14.25
CA VAL A 88 2.10 14.79 15.54
C VAL A 88 2.05 13.27 15.37
N TRP A 89 1.28 12.78 14.38
CA TRP A 89 1.22 11.36 14.07
C TRP A 89 2.54 10.81 13.54
N VAL A 90 3.26 11.56 12.70
CA VAL A 90 4.59 11.17 12.20
C VAL A 90 5.55 11.00 13.38
N ARG A 91 5.59 11.96 14.30
CA ARG A 91 6.45 11.91 15.48
C ARG A 91 6.08 10.73 16.37
N TYR A 92 4.80 10.56 16.67
CA TYR A 92 4.28 9.45 17.46
C TYR A 92 4.68 8.09 16.87
N TYR A 93 4.48 7.90 15.58
CA TYR A 93 4.90 6.67 14.90
C TYR A 93 6.41 6.44 14.99
N LEU A 94 7.23 7.43 14.63
CA LEU A 94 8.69 7.26 14.52
C LEU A 94 9.34 6.95 15.88
N GLU A 95 8.86 7.52 16.97
CA GLU A 95 9.37 7.26 18.31
C GLU A 95 9.05 5.85 18.80
N HIS A 96 8.02 5.22 18.23
CA HIS A 96 7.55 3.89 18.61
C HIS A 96 8.02 2.76 17.67
N THR A 97 8.60 3.05 16.51
CA THR A 97 8.89 2.04 15.47
C THR A 97 9.77 0.89 15.93
N LEU A 98 10.76 1.15 16.79
CA LEU A 98 11.69 0.11 17.24
C LEU A 98 11.00 -0.91 18.16
N HIS A 99 10.31 -0.44 19.18
CA HIS A 99 9.70 -1.31 20.19
C HIS A 99 8.33 -1.82 19.77
N ASP A 100 7.48 -0.92 19.28
CA ASP A 100 6.08 -1.21 19.03
C ASP A 100 5.78 -1.66 17.60
N LEU A 101 6.78 -1.70 16.71
CA LEU A 101 6.64 -2.32 15.40
C LEU A 101 7.70 -3.40 15.17
N TYR A 102 9.02 -3.07 15.26
CA TYR A 102 10.08 -4.00 14.93
C TYR A 102 10.08 -5.19 15.88
N HIS A 103 10.34 -4.96 17.17
CA HIS A 103 10.40 -6.03 18.16
C HIS A 103 9.05 -6.67 18.47
N TRP A 104 7.96 -5.90 18.40
CA TRP A 104 6.62 -6.45 18.52
C TRP A 104 6.30 -7.44 17.40
N ALA A 105 6.61 -7.12 16.14
CA ALA A 105 6.41 -8.05 15.03
C ALA A 105 7.29 -9.30 15.17
N GLU A 106 8.55 -9.15 15.66
CA GLU A 106 9.41 -10.29 15.97
C GLU A 106 8.80 -11.18 17.06
N SER A 107 8.22 -10.59 18.11
CA SER A 107 7.52 -11.36 19.16
C SER A 107 6.31 -12.13 18.65
N CYS A 108 5.68 -11.67 17.57
CA CYS A 108 4.64 -12.39 16.84
C CYS A 108 5.20 -13.41 15.83
N GLY A 109 6.52 -13.60 15.75
CA GLY A 109 7.17 -14.55 14.86
C GLY A 109 7.56 -14.04 13.47
N ALA A 110 7.39 -12.75 13.19
CA ALA A 110 7.91 -12.13 11.98
C ALA A 110 9.45 -12.04 12.01
N LYS A 111 10.08 -12.00 10.83
CA LYS A 111 11.53 -11.86 10.70
C LYS A 111 11.87 -10.73 9.74
N TRP A 112 12.72 -9.80 10.14
CA TRP A 112 13.26 -8.77 9.28
C TRP A 112 14.56 -9.26 8.66
N VAL A 113 14.66 -9.30 7.33
CA VAL A 113 15.76 -9.97 6.63
C VAL A 113 16.62 -9.05 5.78
N ASP A 114 16.13 -7.85 5.46
CA ASP A 114 16.82 -6.95 4.56
C ASP A 114 16.35 -5.51 4.74
N MET A 115 17.17 -4.56 4.25
CA MET A 115 16.79 -3.15 4.13
C MET A 115 17.09 -2.64 2.73
N LYS A 116 16.25 -1.74 2.22
CA LYS A 116 16.45 -1.12 0.92
C LYS A 116 16.47 0.39 1.02
N PHE A 117 17.30 1.00 0.17
CA PHE A 117 17.23 2.42 -0.06
C PHE A 117 15.98 2.75 -0.89
N GLN A 118 15.25 3.74 -0.45
CA GLN A 118 14.06 4.23 -1.14
C GLN A 118 14.15 5.74 -1.33
N GLU A 119 13.61 6.22 -2.44
CA GLU A 119 13.60 7.63 -2.81
C GLU A 119 13.04 8.51 -1.67
N GLY A 120 13.71 9.62 -1.41
CA GLY A 120 13.33 10.58 -0.36
C GLY A 120 14.01 10.34 1.00
N ASN A 121 14.46 9.14 1.30
CA ASN A 121 15.18 8.83 2.53
C ASN A 121 16.68 9.15 2.38
N ARG A 122 17.30 9.67 3.45
CA ARG A 122 18.76 9.87 3.52
C ARG A 122 19.54 8.60 3.83
N VAL A 123 18.88 7.60 4.44
CA VAL A 123 19.48 6.31 4.84
C VAL A 123 18.60 5.13 4.46
N LEU A 124 19.12 3.91 4.54
CA LEU A 124 18.35 2.67 4.42
C LEU A 124 17.36 2.57 5.59
N ARG A 125 16.07 2.69 5.32
CA ARG A 125 15.02 2.72 6.35
C ARG A 125 13.84 1.80 6.03
N TRP A 126 13.74 1.31 4.78
CA TRP A 126 12.70 0.39 4.35
C TRP A 126 13.09 -1.04 4.72
N HIS A 127 12.57 -1.54 5.83
CA HIS A 127 12.82 -2.90 6.32
C HIS A 127 11.91 -3.89 5.64
N ARG A 128 12.47 -4.94 5.08
CA ARG A 128 11.76 -6.02 4.43
C ARG A 128 11.60 -7.21 5.36
N PRO A 129 10.36 -7.70 5.59
CA PRO A 129 10.15 -8.97 6.27
C PRO A 129 10.47 -10.15 5.35
N ASP A 130 10.79 -11.29 5.95
CA ASP A 130 10.90 -12.56 5.24
C ASP A 130 9.59 -12.87 4.51
N ASN A 131 9.70 -13.41 3.28
CA ASN A 131 8.54 -13.68 2.41
C ASN A 131 7.63 -12.45 2.18
N ASN A 132 8.16 -11.24 2.22
CA ASN A 132 7.44 -9.98 1.99
C ASN A 132 6.25 -9.77 2.96
N GLY A 133 5.22 -9.07 2.50
CA GLY A 133 4.01 -8.82 3.29
C GLY A 133 3.24 -10.09 3.68
N LEU A 134 3.33 -11.14 2.87
CA LEU A 134 2.71 -12.43 3.20
C LEU A 134 3.32 -13.04 4.46
N GLY A 135 4.65 -13.04 4.59
CA GLY A 135 5.32 -13.59 5.76
C GLY A 135 4.98 -12.81 7.04
N LEU A 136 5.01 -11.46 6.96
CA LEU A 136 4.63 -10.61 8.07
C LEU A 136 3.17 -10.88 8.49
N MET A 137 2.23 -10.84 7.54
CA MET A 137 0.81 -11.06 7.87
C MET A 137 0.54 -12.47 8.35
N THR A 138 1.21 -13.49 7.81
CA THR A 138 1.08 -14.88 8.29
C THR A 138 1.48 -15.00 9.77
N ALA A 139 2.57 -14.35 10.18
CA ALA A 139 3.00 -14.34 11.57
C ALA A 139 1.96 -13.67 12.49
N LEU A 140 1.47 -12.49 12.10
CA LEU A 140 0.47 -11.75 12.86
C LEU A 140 -0.88 -12.49 12.94
N ILE A 141 -1.35 -13.08 11.83
CA ILE A 141 -2.60 -13.84 11.79
C ILE A 141 -2.50 -15.07 12.68
N LYS A 142 -1.40 -15.83 12.61
CA LYS A 142 -1.18 -16.98 13.49
C LYS A 142 -1.17 -16.60 14.97
N THR A 143 -0.58 -15.46 15.30
CA THR A 143 -0.61 -14.92 16.67
C THR A 143 -2.04 -14.62 17.09
N ALA A 144 -2.83 -13.93 16.26
CA ALA A 144 -4.23 -13.64 16.57
C ALA A 144 -5.06 -14.94 16.73
N GLU A 145 -4.89 -15.91 15.84
CA GLU A 145 -5.58 -17.22 15.88
C GLU A 145 -5.20 -18.07 17.09
N SER A 146 -4.01 -17.87 17.67
CA SER A 146 -3.57 -18.59 18.88
C SER A 146 -4.19 -18.05 20.18
N LEU A 147 -4.80 -16.86 20.12
CA LEU A 147 -5.43 -16.22 21.29
C LEU A 147 -6.89 -16.71 21.43
N PRO A 148 -7.25 -17.32 22.56
CA PRO A 148 -8.56 -17.96 22.73
C PRO A 148 -9.75 -16.98 22.72
N ASN A 149 -9.49 -15.69 22.96
CA ASN A 149 -10.46 -14.60 22.97
C ASN A 149 -10.47 -13.78 21.66
N VAL A 150 -9.90 -14.31 20.57
CA VAL A 150 -10.04 -13.76 19.23
C VAL A 150 -10.88 -14.68 18.37
N THR A 151 -11.95 -14.15 17.79
CA THR A 151 -12.77 -14.85 16.79
C THR A 151 -12.60 -14.19 15.44
N ILE A 152 -12.07 -14.91 14.46
CA ILE A 152 -11.94 -14.43 13.08
C ILE A 152 -13.03 -15.05 12.21
N MET A 153 -13.84 -14.22 11.58
CA MET A 153 -14.92 -14.59 10.69
C MET A 153 -14.60 -14.14 9.26
N THR A 154 -14.00 -15.02 8.48
CA THR A 154 -13.77 -14.79 7.03
C THR A 154 -15.05 -14.99 6.22
N SER A 155 -15.05 -14.54 4.96
CA SER A 155 -16.23 -14.53 4.08
C SER A 155 -17.45 -13.87 4.74
N THR A 156 -17.19 -12.89 5.59
CA THR A 156 -18.20 -12.17 6.38
C THR A 156 -18.13 -10.68 6.09
N LYS A 157 -19.10 -10.17 5.35
CA LYS A 157 -19.17 -8.79 4.93
C LYS A 157 -19.87 -7.94 5.97
N ALA A 158 -19.17 -6.95 6.51
CA ALA A 158 -19.77 -5.89 7.33
C ALA A 158 -20.62 -4.94 6.48
N GLY A 159 -21.74 -4.51 7.03
CA GLY A 159 -22.66 -3.56 6.43
C GLY A 159 -22.78 -2.27 7.24
N LYS A 160 -24.00 -1.88 7.60
CA LYS A 160 -24.27 -0.65 8.34
C LYS A 160 -23.84 -0.76 9.79
N LEU A 161 -23.17 0.28 10.31
CA LEU A 161 -22.88 0.42 11.75
C LEU A 161 -24.17 0.59 12.57
N LEU A 162 -24.21 -0.05 13.72
CA LEU A 162 -25.32 0.02 14.67
C LEU A 162 -25.04 1.11 15.70
N THR A 163 -26.05 1.88 16.03
CA THR A 163 -25.97 2.95 17.05
C THR A 163 -27.08 2.83 18.06
N GLU A 164 -26.74 3.03 19.33
CA GLU A 164 -27.69 3.15 20.43
C GLU A 164 -27.36 4.39 21.27
N THR A 165 -28.31 5.22 21.57
CA THR A 165 -28.16 6.47 22.35
C THR A 165 -26.98 7.35 21.88
N GLY A 166 -26.75 7.41 20.55
CA GLY A 166 -25.68 8.22 19.95
C GLY A 166 -24.28 7.57 19.99
N ARG A 167 -24.17 6.32 20.44
CA ARG A 167 -22.93 5.54 20.50
C ARG A 167 -22.95 4.42 19.46
N VAL A 168 -21.82 4.18 18.80
CA VAL A 168 -21.64 3.01 17.96
C VAL A 168 -21.48 1.77 18.85
N CYS A 169 -22.30 0.75 18.60
CA CYS A 169 -22.41 -0.45 19.46
C CYS A 169 -22.37 -1.76 18.66
N GLY A 170 -21.98 -1.73 17.38
CA GLY A 170 -21.89 -2.92 16.55
C GLY A 170 -22.03 -2.66 15.07
N VAL A 171 -22.25 -3.71 14.30
CA VAL A 171 -22.42 -3.70 12.86
C VAL A 171 -23.34 -4.82 12.39
N ASN A 172 -24.11 -4.55 11.33
CA ASN A 172 -24.78 -5.61 10.58
C ASN A 172 -23.78 -6.38 9.76
N ALA A 173 -23.83 -7.70 9.78
CA ALA A 173 -22.96 -8.58 9.03
C ALA A 173 -23.75 -9.53 8.14
N THR A 174 -23.14 -9.98 7.06
CA THR A 174 -23.69 -10.99 6.14
C THR A 174 -22.64 -12.07 5.86
N ARG A 175 -23.01 -13.33 6.04
CA ARG A 175 -22.20 -14.50 5.72
C ARG A 175 -23.08 -15.55 5.06
N ASN A 176 -22.68 -16.05 3.89
CA ASN A 176 -23.46 -17.04 3.13
C ASN A 176 -24.95 -16.69 2.97
N SER A 177 -25.25 -15.39 2.74
CA SER A 177 -26.61 -14.82 2.67
C SER A 177 -27.34 -14.65 4.02
N ASP A 178 -26.85 -15.21 5.11
CA ASP A 178 -27.40 -15.01 6.43
C ASP A 178 -27.01 -13.63 6.97
N ARG A 179 -28.00 -12.91 7.47
CA ARG A 179 -27.83 -11.59 8.08
C ARG A 179 -27.93 -11.72 9.60
N PHE A 180 -26.98 -11.11 10.29
CA PHE A 180 -26.94 -11.09 11.75
C PHE A 180 -26.28 -9.80 12.24
N GLU A 181 -26.43 -9.52 13.52
CA GLU A 181 -25.76 -8.40 14.17
C GLU A 181 -24.52 -8.89 14.91
N VAL A 182 -23.43 -8.12 14.86
CA VAL A 182 -22.27 -8.27 15.74
C VAL A 182 -22.19 -7.04 16.61
N ARG A 183 -22.35 -7.21 17.91
CA ARG A 183 -22.41 -6.13 18.89
C ARG A 183 -21.15 -6.10 19.75
N GLY A 184 -20.72 -4.90 20.13
CA GLY A 184 -19.58 -4.66 20.98
C GLY A 184 -19.62 -3.30 21.65
N LYS A 185 -18.80 -3.11 22.66
CA LYS A 185 -18.66 -1.83 23.40
C LYS A 185 -17.93 -0.80 22.54
N ALA A 186 -17.10 -1.24 21.57
CA ALA A 186 -16.44 -0.40 20.59
C ALA A 186 -16.36 -1.12 19.22
N VAL A 187 -16.28 -0.34 18.14
CA VAL A 187 -16.13 -0.83 16.77
C VAL A 187 -14.90 -0.17 16.12
N ILE A 188 -14.00 -0.98 15.58
CA ILE A 188 -12.82 -0.53 14.83
C ILE A 188 -13.05 -0.76 13.36
N VAL A 189 -13.04 0.29 12.55
CA VAL A 189 -13.08 0.20 11.09
C VAL A 189 -11.65 0.16 10.56
N ALA A 190 -11.25 -0.99 9.99
CA ALA A 190 -9.90 -1.27 9.46
C ALA A 190 -9.98 -1.84 8.04
N THR A 191 -10.91 -1.34 7.23
CA THR A 191 -11.32 -1.89 5.93
C THR A 191 -10.38 -1.58 4.76
N GLY A 192 -9.28 -0.89 5.00
CA GLY A 192 -8.38 -0.43 3.95
C GLY A 192 -8.92 0.78 3.18
N GLY A 193 -8.36 1.01 1.99
CA GLY A 193 -8.63 2.18 1.18
C GLY A 193 -9.78 2.04 0.19
N PHE A 194 -9.74 2.89 -0.87
CA PHE A 194 -10.76 2.91 -1.92
C PHE A 194 -10.19 2.82 -3.35
N ASN A 195 -8.93 2.45 -3.52
CA ASN A 195 -8.23 2.49 -4.82
C ASN A 195 -8.64 1.40 -5.82
N SER A 196 -9.49 0.46 -5.42
CA SER A 196 -10.19 -0.49 -6.30
C SER A 196 -11.64 -0.07 -6.56
N ASN A 197 -11.93 1.23 -6.37
CA ASN A 197 -13.17 1.89 -6.75
C ASN A 197 -12.81 3.17 -7.53
N LEU A 198 -12.64 3.04 -8.86
CA LEU A 198 -12.24 4.16 -9.71
C LEU A 198 -13.22 5.32 -9.66
N ASP A 199 -14.50 5.06 -9.46
CA ASP A 199 -15.50 6.14 -9.39
C ASP A 199 -15.21 7.03 -8.18
N MET A 200 -14.88 6.44 -7.03
CA MET A 200 -14.48 7.20 -5.83
C MET A 200 -13.10 7.87 -6.01
N VAL A 201 -12.16 7.22 -6.70
CA VAL A 201 -10.87 7.83 -7.05
C VAL A 201 -11.08 9.07 -7.93
N LEU A 202 -11.90 8.96 -8.97
CA LEU A 202 -12.18 10.03 -9.91
C LEU A 202 -13.12 11.13 -9.34
N GLU A 203 -13.86 10.83 -8.28
CA GLU A 203 -14.59 11.85 -7.50
C GLU A 203 -13.61 12.80 -6.82
N HIS A 204 -12.56 12.25 -6.20
CA HIS A 204 -11.54 13.01 -5.47
C HIS A 204 -10.42 13.56 -6.35
N ARG A 205 -10.21 12.97 -7.54
CA ARG A 205 -9.17 13.36 -8.52
C ARG A 205 -9.81 13.53 -9.92
N PRO A 206 -10.70 14.53 -10.09
CA PRO A 206 -11.47 14.70 -11.32
C PRO A 206 -10.61 14.98 -12.56
N GLU A 207 -9.41 15.52 -12.41
CA GLU A 207 -8.46 15.74 -13.50
C GLU A 207 -7.99 14.44 -14.17
N PHE A 208 -8.10 13.29 -13.46
CA PHE A 208 -7.77 11.99 -14.04
C PHE A 208 -8.87 11.38 -14.92
N LYS A 209 -10.09 12.00 -14.98
CA LYS A 209 -11.19 11.51 -15.84
C LYS A 209 -10.84 11.50 -17.32
N GLN A 210 -9.91 12.36 -17.75
CA GLN A 210 -9.43 12.42 -19.12
C GLN A 210 -8.36 11.34 -19.46
N PHE A 211 -7.90 10.56 -18.48
CA PHE A 211 -6.85 9.57 -18.64
C PHE A 211 -7.39 8.16 -18.41
N ARG A 212 -6.70 7.19 -19.00
CA ARG A 212 -6.91 5.80 -18.61
C ARG A 212 -6.17 5.52 -17.31
N VAL A 213 -6.92 5.38 -16.22
CA VAL A 213 -6.39 5.04 -14.89
C VAL A 213 -6.76 3.61 -14.55
N MET A 214 -5.81 2.86 -13.99
CA MET A 214 -6.01 1.47 -13.58
C MET A 214 -6.34 1.37 -12.09
N GLU A 215 -7.11 0.36 -11.72
CA GLU A 215 -7.33 -0.04 -10.32
C GLU A 215 -6.13 -0.81 -9.79
N GLY A 216 -5.67 -0.48 -8.60
CA GLY A 216 -4.41 -1.03 -8.14
C GLY A 216 -4.22 -1.26 -6.66
N SER A 217 -5.13 -1.90 -5.95
CA SER A 217 -4.96 -2.26 -4.54
C SER A 217 -5.42 -3.71 -4.30
N GLY A 218 -5.70 -4.07 -3.06
CA GLY A 218 -6.44 -5.29 -2.76
C GLY A 218 -7.84 -5.22 -3.37
N PHE A 219 -8.37 -6.34 -3.81
CA PHE A 219 -9.67 -6.40 -4.51
C PHE A 219 -10.84 -5.78 -3.71
N ASN A 220 -10.74 -5.78 -2.38
CA ASN A 220 -11.77 -5.27 -1.48
C ASN A 220 -11.53 -3.83 -1.00
N ALA A 221 -10.52 -3.11 -1.54
CA ALA A 221 -10.27 -1.70 -1.21
C ALA A 221 -11.27 -0.79 -1.96
N LYS A 222 -12.55 -0.86 -1.60
CA LYS A 222 -13.67 -0.21 -2.32
C LYS A 222 -14.29 0.98 -1.60
N GLY A 223 -13.72 1.38 -0.45
CA GLY A 223 -14.18 2.56 0.30
C GLY A 223 -15.42 2.32 1.17
N GLU A 224 -15.81 1.07 1.39
CA GLU A 224 -17.02 0.74 2.16
C GLU A 224 -16.94 1.26 3.61
N GLY A 225 -15.78 1.15 4.28
CA GLY A 225 -15.59 1.72 5.62
C GLY A 225 -15.65 3.25 5.64
N HIS A 226 -15.17 3.91 4.58
CA HIS A 226 -15.33 5.36 4.45
C HIS A 226 -16.81 5.72 4.40
N GLN A 227 -17.61 4.97 3.65
CA GLN A 227 -19.05 5.19 3.56
C GLN A 227 -19.75 4.97 4.91
N MET A 228 -19.42 3.88 5.61
CA MET A 228 -19.98 3.59 6.96
C MET A 228 -19.75 4.74 7.95
N ILE A 229 -18.53 5.30 7.95
CA ILE A 229 -18.16 6.39 8.86
C ILE A 229 -18.80 7.72 8.42
N ARG A 230 -18.89 7.97 7.10
CA ARG A 230 -19.54 9.15 6.54
C ARG A 230 -21.02 9.23 6.94
N GLU A 231 -21.73 8.12 6.95
CA GLU A 231 -23.14 8.04 7.38
C GLU A 231 -23.34 8.46 8.85
N LEU A 232 -22.30 8.36 9.68
CA LEU A 232 -22.32 8.80 11.09
C LEU A 232 -21.73 10.20 11.27
N GLY A 233 -21.48 10.95 10.19
CA GLY A 233 -20.94 12.30 10.25
C GLY A 233 -19.46 12.39 10.52
N GLY A 234 -18.70 11.33 10.22
CA GLY A 234 -17.23 11.33 10.31
C GLY A 234 -16.59 12.38 9.41
N TYR A 235 -15.52 12.98 9.87
CA TYR A 235 -14.76 14.00 9.13
C TYR A 235 -13.62 13.34 8.36
N PHE A 236 -13.43 13.80 7.11
CA PHE A 236 -12.42 13.28 6.20
C PHE A 236 -11.44 14.37 5.79
N THR A 237 -10.17 14.01 5.67
CA THR A 237 -9.10 14.93 5.29
C THR A 237 -8.31 14.38 4.11
N HIS A 238 -7.83 15.26 3.24
CA HIS A 238 -6.86 14.95 2.18
C HIS A 238 -7.28 13.79 1.25
N MET A 239 -8.58 13.64 1.00
CA MET A 239 -9.11 12.55 0.16
C MET A 239 -8.61 12.61 -1.29
N ASP A 240 -8.12 13.76 -1.73
CA ASP A 240 -7.46 13.99 -3.01
C ASP A 240 -5.99 13.53 -3.03
N CYS A 241 -5.40 13.27 -1.86
CA CYS A 241 -4.05 12.73 -1.76
C CYS A 241 -4.03 11.23 -2.05
N ILE A 242 -3.97 10.89 -3.34
CA ILE A 242 -3.92 9.51 -3.83
C ILE A 242 -2.56 9.27 -4.47
N TRP A 243 -1.91 8.19 -4.04
CA TRP A 243 -0.65 7.74 -4.64
C TRP A 243 -0.93 6.94 -5.90
N PHE A 244 -0.39 7.42 -7.01
CA PHE A 244 -0.42 6.70 -8.28
C PHE A 244 0.94 6.06 -8.55
N TYR A 245 0.92 4.85 -9.11
CA TYR A 245 2.04 4.27 -9.81
C TYR A 245 1.89 4.49 -11.31
N VAL A 246 2.98 4.39 -12.05
CA VAL A 246 3.04 4.69 -13.49
C VAL A 246 3.41 3.48 -14.34
N TYR A 247 3.55 2.32 -13.75
CA TYR A 247 4.05 1.12 -14.41
C TYR A 247 3.07 -0.04 -14.31
N ALA A 248 1.79 0.25 -14.50
CA ALA A 248 0.76 -0.77 -14.54
C ALA A 248 0.29 -1.03 -15.97
N THR A 249 0.23 -2.29 -16.35
CA THR A 249 -0.44 -2.72 -17.59
C THR A 249 -1.83 -3.29 -17.27
N PRO A 250 -2.83 -3.13 -18.15
CA PRO A 250 -4.14 -3.72 -17.92
C PRO A 250 -4.08 -5.24 -17.83
N ASP A 251 -4.77 -5.81 -16.86
CA ASP A 251 -4.95 -7.26 -16.80
C ASP A 251 -5.87 -7.70 -17.94
N TYR A 252 -5.30 -8.43 -18.92
CA TYR A 252 -6.06 -8.90 -20.08
C TYR A 252 -7.14 -9.93 -19.73
N ARG A 253 -7.08 -10.51 -18.52
CA ARG A 253 -8.07 -11.45 -18.00
C ARG A 253 -9.28 -10.75 -17.35
N ASP A 254 -9.12 -9.47 -17.01
CA ASP A 254 -10.23 -8.65 -16.53
C ASP A 254 -11.11 -8.22 -17.71
N PRO A 255 -12.39 -8.68 -17.79
CA PRO A 255 -13.27 -8.33 -18.89
C PRO A 255 -13.49 -6.83 -19.03
N GLN A 256 -13.39 -6.07 -17.95
CA GLN A 256 -13.53 -4.62 -17.93
C GLN A 256 -12.20 -3.90 -18.18
N GLN A 257 -11.09 -4.61 -18.14
CA GLN A 257 -9.72 -4.09 -18.28
C GLN A 257 -9.44 -2.88 -17.37
N ARG A 258 -10.02 -2.87 -16.20
CA ARG A 258 -9.86 -1.82 -15.19
C ARG A 258 -8.72 -2.14 -14.24
N ARG A 259 -8.46 -3.42 -13.95
CA ARG A 259 -7.40 -3.85 -13.07
C ARG A 259 -6.04 -3.66 -13.71
N GLY A 260 -5.10 -3.05 -12.97
CA GLY A 260 -3.72 -2.87 -13.38
C GLY A 260 -2.79 -3.91 -12.75
N LEU A 261 -1.95 -4.53 -13.57
CA LEU A 261 -0.87 -5.42 -13.16
C LEU A 261 0.40 -4.59 -13.01
N VAL A 262 0.99 -4.59 -11.82
CA VAL A 262 2.23 -3.87 -11.52
C VAL A 262 3.41 -4.77 -11.78
N PHE A 263 4.23 -4.41 -12.77
CA PHE A 263 5.52 -5.05 -13.02
C PHE A 263 6.56 -4.49 -12.05
N ARG A 264 7.06 -5.31 -11.14
CA ARG A 264 8.12 -4.91 -10.25
C ARG A 264 9.43 -4.83 -11.03
N GLN A 265 10.23 -3.87 -10.63
CA GLN A 265 11.49 -3.44 -11.20
C GLN A 265 12.25 -4.51 -11.99
N VAL A 266 12.34 -4.33 -13.29
CA VAL A 266 13.34 -4.97 -14.11
C VAL A 266 14.50 -3.99 -14.26
N PRO A 267 15.70 -4.31 -13.76
CA PRO A 267 16.87 -3.51 -13.99
C PRO A 267 17.05 -3.31 -15.50
N GLY A 268 17.16 -2.08 -15.97
CA GLY A 268 17.36 -1.78 -17.37
C GLY A 268 16.15 -1.34 -18.16
N TYR A 269 14.92 -1.42 -17.64
CA TYR A 269 13.78 -0.82 -18.33
C TYR A 269 14.04 0.62 -18.68
N ILE A 270 13.71 0.98 -19.92
CA ILE A 270 13.63 2.36 -20.38
C ILE A 270 12.22 2.61 -20.91
N TRP A 271 11.71 3.81 -20.68
CA TRP A 271 10.33 4.16 -21.03
C TRP A 271 10.29 5.11 -22.21
N PHE A 272 9.42 4.78 -23.15
CA PHE A 272 9.19 5.59 -24.34
C PHE A 272 7.77 6.13 -24.33
N ASN A 273 7.61 7.40 -24.68
CA ASN A 273 6.32 7.97 -25.02
C ASN A 273 5.90 7.58 -26.44
N GLN A 274 4.70 7.97 -26.86
CA GLN A 274 4.17 7.65 -28.19
C GLN A 274 5.00 8.29 -29.32
N GLN A 275 5.68 9.40 -29.05
CA GLN A 275 6.55 10.09 -30.00
C GLN A 275 7.92 9.41 -30.20
N GLY A 276 8.23 8.36 -29.45
CA GLY A 276 9.49 7.63 -29.52
C GLY A 276 10.64 8.25 -28.72
N TYR A 277 10.33 9.07 -27.71
CA TYR A 277 11.33 9.66 -26.82
C TYR A 277 11.28 9.04 -25.44
N ARG A 278 12.45 8.89 -24.81
CA ARG A 278 12.56 8.75 -23.37
C ARG A 278 12.26 10.10 -22.70
N PHE A 279 11.60 10.07 -21.54
CA PHE A 279 11.12 11.29 -20.89
C PHE A 279 11.41 11.35 -19.39
N HIS A 280 11.96 10.29 -18.79
CA HIS A 280 12.16 10.19 -17.35
C HIS A 280 13.36 9.30 -16.98
N ASN A 281 13.88 9.44 -15.75
CA ASN A 281 14.78 8.48 -15.13
C ASN A 281 13.96 7.33 -14.54
N GLU A 282 13.92 6.21 -15.20
CA GLU A 282 13.09 5.05 -14.85
C GLU A 282 13.53 4.35 -13.54
N SER A 283 14.68 4.72 -12.97
CA SER A 283 15.07 4.30 -11.61
C SER A 283 14.27 5.00 -10.52
N ARG A 284 13.62 6.13 -10.85
CA ARG A 284 12.76 6.91 -9.95
C ARG A 284 11.31 6.55 -10.24
N THR A 285 10.82 5.49 -9.61
CA THR A 285 9.47 4.96 -9.84
C THR A 285 8.42 5.52 -8.87
N GLY A 286 8.83 6.37 -7.94
CA GLY A 286 7.94 6.94 -6.93
C GLY A 286 6.83 7.82 -7.51
N GLY A 287 5.67 7.83 -6.88
CA GLY A 287 4.53 8.62 -7.31
C GLY A 287 4.78 10.13 -7.36
N ALA A 288 5.76 10.62 -6.59
CA ALA A 288 6.12 12.02 -6.56
C ALA A 288 6.93 12.47 -7.79
N SER A 289 7.71 11.59 -8.41
CA SER A 289 8.57 11.94 -9.55
C SER A 289 8.04 11.36 -10.88
N ALA A 290 7.73 10.08 -10.92
CA ALA A 290 7.36 9.38 -12.15
C ALA A 290 5.93 9.70 -12.61
N THR A 291 4.98 9.89 -11.68
CA THR A 291 3.58 10.17 -12.05
C THR A 291 3.44 11.50 -12.82
N PRO A 292 3.97 12.64 -12.35
CA PRO A 292 3.92 13.87 -13.13
C PRO A 292 4.59 13.74 -14.49
N ALA A 293 5.72 13.03 -14.57
CA ALA A 293 6.43 12.82 -15.83
C ALA A 293 5.59 12.02 -16.85
N LEU A 294 4.88 10.98 -16.42
CA LEU A 294 3.99 10.20 -17.29
C LEU A 294 2.76 11.03 -17.72
N LEU A 295 2.14 11.75 -16.79
CA LEU A 295 0.94 12.55 -17.07
C LEU A 295 1.22 13.73 -18.02
N ALA A 296 2.48 14.18 -18.10
CA ALA A 296 2.90 15.20 -19.05
C ALA A 296 3.06 14.68 -20.49
N GLN A 297 2.96 13.37 -20.72
CA GLN A 297 3.03 12.79 -22.07
C GLN A 297 1.67 12.90 -22.77
N ASN A 298 1.68 12.86 -24.11
CA ASN A 298 0.49 12.89 -24.92
C ASN A 298 0.53 11.77 -25.98
N PRO A 299 -0.30 10.72 -25.88
CA PRO A 299 -1.21 10.40 -24.76
C PRO A 299 -0.45 10.05 -23.47
N PRO A 300 -1.08 10.12 -22.26
CA PRO A 300 -0.44 9.90 -20.98
C PRO A 300 -0.31 8.42 -20.64
N HIS A 301 0.43 7.73 -21.49
CA HIS A 301 0.92 6.37 -21.26
C HIS A 301 2.34 6.24 -21.81
N ALA A 302 2.99 5.15 -21.49
CA ALA A 302 4.32 4.88 -22.02
C ALA A 302 4.48 3.40 -22.37
N TRP A 303 5.60 3.08 -23.01
CA TRP A 303 6.05 1.75 -23.29
C TRP A 303 7.35 1.47 -22.53
N ALA A 304 7.32 0.49 -21.63
CA ALA A 304 8.51 0.01 -20.94
C ALA A 304 9.17 -1.08 -21.78
N LEU A 305 10.40 -0.83 -22.23
CA LEU A 305 11.16 -1.77 -23.03
C LEU A 305 11.95 -2.74 -22.17
N ALA A 306 11.97 -3.99 -22.61
CA ALA A 306 12.82 -5.06 -22.07
C ALA A 306 13.27 -6.00 -23.20
N ASP A 307 14.39 -6.68 -22.99
CA ASP A 307 14.82 -7.81 -23.79
C ASP A 307 14.66 -9.13 -23.00
N THR A 308 14.96 -10.25 -23.63
CA THR A 308 14.78 -11.58 -23.04
C THR A 308 15.49 -11.77 -21.69
N PRO A 309 16.76 -11.39 -21.49
CA PRO A 309 17.43 -11.50 -20.20
C PRO A 309 16.79 -10.64 -19.07
N MET A 310 16.24 -9.47 -19.43
CA MET A 310 15.57 -8.61 -18.48
C MET A 310 14.28 -9.26 -17.98
N LEU A 311 13.51 -9.88 -18.88
CA LEU A 311 12.24 -10.53 -18.54
C LEU A 311 12.41 -11.81 -17.73
N ALA A 312 13.56 -12.47 -17.76
CA ALA A 312 13.81 -13.65 -16.92
C ALA A 312 13.61 -13.39 -15.42
N LYS A 313 13.74 -12.14 -15.00
CA LYS A 313 13.57 -11.70 -13.59
C LYS A 313 12.25 -10.95 -13.35
N ILE A 314 11.36 -10.90 -14.33
CA ILE A 314 10.11 -10.15 -14.21
C ILE A 314 9.27 -10.70 -13.06
N ASP A 315 8.71 -9.79 -12.27
CA ASP A 315 7.81 -10.06 -11.15
C ASP A 315 6.55 -9.22 -11.33
N VAL A 316 5.39 -9.87 -11.25
CA VAL A 316 4.08 -9.22 -11.31
C VAL A 316 3.48 -9.22 -9.92
N ALA A 317 3.27 -8.03 -9.37
CA ALA A 317 2.76 -7.86 -7.99
C ALA A 317 1.24 -8.10 -7.92
N ASP A 318 0.81 -9.32 -8.23
CA ASP A 318 -0.58 -9.73 -8.16
C ASP A 318 -0.67 -11.18 -7.64
N PRO A 319 -1.66 -11.51 -6.78
CA PRO A 319 -1.81 -12.85 -6.18
C PRO A 319 -1.94 -13.99 -7.18
N TYR A 320 -2.42 -13.73 -8.39
CA TYR A 320 -2.50 -14.75 -9.44
C TYR A 320 -1.12 -15.17 -9.95
N TYR A 321 -0.18 -14.23 -10.03
CA TYR A 321 1.16 -14.47 -10.59
C TYR A 321 2.20 -14.80 -9.53
N ARG A 322 1.94 -14.45 -8.27
CA ARG A 322 2.90 -14.69 -7.18
C ARG A 322 2.21 -14.88 -5.83
N ARG A 323 2.84 -15.66 -4.94
CA ARG A 323 2.46 -15.75 -3.52
C ARG A 323 3.72 -15.57 -2.66
N GLY A 324 3.80 -14.49 -1.90
CA GLY A 324 5.02 -14.12 -1.15
C GLY A 324 6.21 -13.90 -2.09
N ASP A 325 7.28 -14.65 -1.92
CA ASP A 325 8.47 -14.61 -2.78
C ASP A 325 8.39 -15.57 -3.98
N VAL A 326 7.40 -16.48 -4.01
CA VAL A 326 7.25 -17.47 -5.08
C VAL A 326 6.49 -16.87 -6.26
N ILE A 327 7.13 -16.86 -7.44
CA ILE A 327 6.58 -16.38 -8.70
C ILE A 327 6.18 -17.57 -9.58
N ASP A 328 4.95 -17.57 -10.05
CA ASP A 328 4.46 -18.55 -11.05
C ASP A 328 4.97 -18.14 -12.45
N ARG A 329 6.08 -18.72 -12.85
CA ARG A 329 6.73 -18.41 -14.13
C ARG A 329 5.91 -18.80 -15.36
N MET A 330 5.06 -19.84 -15.25
CA MET A 330 4.19 -20.25 -16.35
C MET A 330 3.12 -19.19 -16.62
N LYS A 331 2.46 -18.71 -15.56
CA LYS A 331 1.46 -17.63 -15.68
C LYS A 331 2.05 -16.32 -16.16
N VAL A 332 3.28 -16.00 -15.72
CA VAL A 332 3.99 -14.81 -16.23
C VAL A 332 4.28 -14.95 -17.70
N GLN A 333 4.71 -16.13 -18.18
CA GLN A 333 4.95 -16.36 -19.60
C GLN A 333 3.63 -16.27 -20.40
N GLU A 334 2.55 -16.83 -19.88
CA GLU A 334 1.22 -16.71 -20.50
C GLU A 334 0.77 -15.25 -20.64
N LEU A 335 1.04 -14.39 -19.62
CA LEU A 335 0.80 -12.96 -19.70
C LEU A 335 1.61 -12.30 -20.82
N LEU A 336 2.90 -12.63 -20.93
CA LEU A 336 3.79 -12.07 -21.94
C LEU A 336 3.38 -12.45 -23.37
N ASP A 337 2.81 -13.63 -23.56
CA ASP A 337 2.41 -14.15 -24.86
C ASP A 337 0.99 -13.71 -25.28
N ASN A 338 0.07 -13.52 -24.33
CA ASN A 338 -1.35 -13.30 -24.63
C ASN A 338 -1.85 -11.87 -24.41
N SER A 339 -1.12 -11.05 -23.64
CA SER A 339 -1.59 -9.68 -23.37
C SER A 339 -1.51 -8.80 -24.61
N PRO A 340 -2.62 -8.15 -25.03
CA PRO A 340 -2.59 -7.21 -26.17
C PRO A 340 -1.77 -5.94 -25.88
N TYR A 341 -1.48 -5.68 -24.60
CA TYR A 341 -0.68 -4.54 -24.12
C TYR A 341 0.82 -4.84 -24.07
N ILE A 342 1.23 -6.04 -24.47
CA ILE A 342 2.63 -6.44 -24.58
C ILE A 342 2.94 -6.74 -26.03
N LYS A 343 3.91 -6.01 -26.60
CA LYS A 343 4.39 -6.22 -27.96
C LYS A 343 5.71 -6.99 -27.91
N LYS A 344 5.88 -7.91 -28.84
CA LYS A 344 7.08 -8.76 -28.98
C LYS A 344 7.57 -8.72 -30.42
N ALA A 345 8.88 -8.57 -30.64
CA ALA A 345 9.49 -8.55 -31.95
C ALA A 345 10.92 -9.09 -31.90
N THR A 346 11.40 -9.55 -33.05
CA THR A 346 12.76 -10.08 -33.20
C THR A 346 13.82 -8.99 -33.43
N ASN A 347 13.37 -7.77 -33.78
CA ASN A 347 14.23 -6.60 -33.90
C ASN A 347 13.51 -5.34 -33.40
N LEU A 348 14.29 -4.30 -33.11
CA LEU A 348 13.79 -3.06 -32.52
C LEU A 348 12.93 -2.23 -33.48
N GLU A 349 13.23 -2.28 -34.79
CA GLU A 349 12.44 -1.57 -35.79
C GLU A 349 11.01 -2.15 -35.89
N GLU A 350 10.89 -3.47 -35.94
CA GLU A 350 9.60 -4.16 -35.89
C GLU A 350 8.85 -3.86 -34.60
N LEU A 351 9.57 -3.82 -33.44
CA LEU A 351 8.97 -3.48 -32.14
C LEU A 351 8.39 -2.07 -32.18
N GLY A 352 9.13 -1.08 -32.63
CA GLY A 352 8.67 0.32 -32.75
C GLY A 352 7.43 0.45 -33.62
N LYS A 353 7.37 -0.31 -34.77
CA LYS A 353 6.18 -0.39 -35.61
C LYS A 353 4.98 -1.00 -34.89
N LYS A 354 5.16 -2.07 -34.10
CA LYS A 354 4.12 -2.71 -33.30
C LYS A 354 3.62 -1.83 -32.15
N MET A 355 4.48 -0.97 -31.60
CA MET A 355 4.14 0.05 -30.62
C MET A 355 3.43 1.24 -31.28
N ALA A 356 3.42 1.35 -32.59
CA ALA A 356 2.94 2.48 -33.39
C ALA A 356 3.59 3.82 -32.95
N VAL A 357 4.90 3.82 -32.67
CA VAL A 357 5.61 5.06 -32.33
C VAL A 357 5.59 6.02 -33.52
N GLU A 358 5.32 7.30 -33.25
CA GLU A 358 5.18 8.32 -34.29
C GLU A 358 6.51 8.61 -35.01
N ASN A 359 7.62 8.55 -34.27
CA ASN A 359 8.95 8.76 -34.83
C ASN A 359 9.87 7.56 -34.55
N LEU A 360 9.87 6.62 -35.50
CA LEU A 360 10.68 5.40 -35.39
C LEU A 360 12.19 5.69 -35.33
N LYS A 361 12.64 6.74 -36.02
CA LYS A 361 14.05 7.10 -36.02
C LYS A 361 14.48 7.54 -34.60
N ASN A 362 13.72 8.43 -33.96
CA ASN A 362 14.01 8.84 -32.58
C ASN A 362 14.04 7.66 -31.61
N PHE A 363 13.09 6.73 -31.75
CA PHE A 363 13.02 5.54 -30.93
C PHE A 363 14.31 4.70 -31.04
N LEU A 364 14.80 4.49 -32.24
CA LEU A 364 16.02 3.71 -32.49
C LEU A 364 17.28 4.48 -32.03
N ASP A 365 17.37 5.76 -32.29
CA ASP A 365 18.48 6.63 -31.86
C ASP A 365 18.61 6.68 -30.32
N GLU A 366 17.49 6.74 -29.59
CA GLU A 366 17.47 6.73 -28.11
C GLU A 366 17.98 5.39 -27.55
N ILE A 367 17.63 4.26 -28.18
CA ILE A 367 18.11 2.95 -27.75
C ILE A 367 19.60 2.81 -28.04
N GLU A 368 20.04 3.26 -29.20
CA GLU A 368 21.47 3.24 -29.59
C GLU A 368 22.27 4.11 -28.60
N ALA A 369 21.80 5.31 -28.28
CA ALA A 369 22.44 6.19 -27.31
C ALA A 369 22.51 5.55 -25.92
N TYR A 370 21.44 4.87 -25.47
CA TYR A 370 21.44 4.14 -24.23
C TYR A 370 22.43 2.96 -24.23
N ASN A 371 22.47 2.19 -25.32
CA ASN A 371 23.39 1.06 -25.47
C ASN A 371 24.86 1.53 -25.48
N ARG A 372 25.16 2.65 -26.14
CA ARG A 372 26.50 3.25 -26.21
C ARG A 372 27.07 3.56 -24.82
N CYS A 373 26.22 3.93 -23.84
CA CYS A 373 26.67 4.16 -22.47
C CYS A 373 27.42 2.96 -21.85
N PHE A 374 27.01 1.75 -22.22
CA PHE A 374 27.69 0.52 -21.76
C PHE A 374 29.02 0.29 -22.49
N ASP A 375 29.08 0.61 -23.76
CA ASP A 375 30.33 0.51 -24.56
C ASP A 375 31.38 1.50 -24.06
N GLU A 376 30.94 2.66 -23.59
CA GLU A 376 31.77 3.71 -23.00
C GLU A 376 32.06 3.48 -21.50
N GLY A 377 31.49 2.44 -20.87
CA GLY A 377 31.70 2.09 -19.47
C GLY A 377 31.15 3.11 -18.48
N LEU A 378 30.09 3.83 -18.83
CA LEU A 378 29.50 4.85 -17.95
C LEU A 378 28.77 4.21 -16.77
N GLU A 379 28.84 4.84 -15.61
CA GLU A 379 28.06 4.43 -14.42
C GLU A 379 26.62 4.93 -14.47
N LYS A 380 26.38 6.02 -15.20
CA LYS A 380 25.06 6.65 -15.36
C LYS A 380 24.87 7.10 -16.78
N GLU A 381 23.66 6.92 -17.30
CA GLU A 381 23.32 7.51 -18.60
C GLU A 381 23.17 9.05 -18.47
N PRO A 382 23.64 9.83 -19.47
CA PRO A 382 23.81 11.27 -19.33
C PRO A 382 22.49 12.06 -19.41
N LYS A 383 21.45 11.54 -20.10
CA LYS A 383 20.22 12.30 -20.40
C LYS A 383 19.37 12.55 -19.15
N PHE A 384 19.16 11.52 -18.32
CA PHE A 384 18.33 11.58 -17.12
C PHE A 384 19.07 11.18 -15.84
N GLY A 385 20.35 10.77 -15.95
CA GLY A 385 21.16 10.33 -14.83
C GLY A 385 20.75 8.97 -14.25
N LYS A 386 20.14 8.10 -15.06
CA LYS A 386 19.79 6.74 -14.64
C LYS A 386 21.05 5.94 -14.36
N SER A 387 21.08 5.27 -13.20
CA SER A 387 22.17 4.34 -12.85
C SER A 387 22.15 3.13 -13.79
N LEU A 388 23.32 2.79 -14.33
CA LEU A 388 23.52 1.61 -15.17
C LEU A 388 23.96 0.38 -14.36
N LYS A 389 24.13 0.53 -13.04
CA LYS A 389 24.50 -0.57 -12.15
C LYS A 389 23.42 -1.67 -12.18
N GLY A 390 23.83 -2.86 -12.64
CA GLY A 390 22.93 -4.01 -12.80
C GLY A 390 22.00 -3.97 -14.01
N ALA A 391 22.06 -2.93 -14.83
CA ALA A 391 21.41 -2.85 -16.13
C ALA A 391 22.27 -3.49 -17.23
N LYS A 392 21.68 -3.71 -18.41
CA LYS A 392 22.33 -4.28 -19.59
C LYS A 392 21.91 -3.54 -20.85
N LYS A 393 22.67 -3.72 -21.93
CA LYS A 393 22.28 -3.30 -23.28
C LYS A 393 21.01 -4.00 -23.73
N PHE A 394 20.29 -3.36 -24.64
CA PHE A 394 19.25 -3.99 -25.45
C PHE A 394 19.88 -4.66 -26.66
N ASP A 395 20.31 -5.91 -26.54
CA ASP A 395 21.05 -6.64 -27.58
C ASP A 395 20.60 -8.10 -27.75
N THR A 396 19.68 -8.57 -26.90
CA THR A 396 19.28 -9.99 -26.90
C THR A 396 17.79 -10.16 -27.24
N PRO A 397 17.47 -10.43 -28.53
CA PRO A 397 16.08 -10.66 -28.93
C PRO A 397 15.50 -11.97 -28.37
N PRO A 398 14.17 -12.15 -28.38
CA PRO A 398 13.16 -11.14 -28.72
C PRO A 398 13.10 -9.96 -27.76
N TYR A 399 12.72 -8.81 -28.31
CA TYR A 399 12.47 -7.58 -27.55
C TYR A 399 11.00 -7.46 -27.21
N TYR A 400 10.72 -6.81 -26.10
CA TYR A 400 9.37 -6.61 -25.59
C TYR A 400 9.11 -5.15 -25.26
N ALA A 401 7.88 -4.70 -25.49
CA ALA A 401 7.39 -3.42 -25.04
C ALA A 401 6.09 -3.63 -24.25
N ILE A 402 6.09 -3.23 -22.99
CA ILE A 402 4.96 -3.34 -22.08
C ILE A 402 4.31 -1.96 -21.97
N GLN A 403 3.05 -1.85 -22.38
CA GLN A 403 2.33 -0.60 -22.30
C GLN A 403 1.93 -0.33 -20.84
N ILE A 404 2.28 0.84 -20.32
CA ILE A 404 2.08 1.22 -18.93
C ILE A 404 1.22 2.48 -18.81
N PHE A 405 0.37 2.47 -17.77
CA PHE A 405 -0.63 3.49 -17.45
C PHE A 405 -0.55 3.91 -16.00
N PRO A 406 -1.11 5.08 -15.64
CA PRO A 406 -1.32 5.45 -14.24
C PRO A 406 -2.20 4.43 -13.51
N LEU A 407 -1.86 4.11 -12.28
CA LEU A 407 -2.58 3.17 -11.42
C LEU A 407 -2.82 3.80 -10.05
N ALA A 408 -4.07 3.89 -9.63
CA ALA A 408 -4.41 4.30 -8.28
C ALA A 408 -3.98 3.20 -7.29
N ARG A 409 -3.10 3.51 -6.36
CA ARG A 409 -2.47 2.48 -5.53
C ARG A 409 -2.79 2.57 -4.05
N LYS A 410 -2.74 3.77 -3.47
CA LYS A 410 -2.95 4.01 -2.04
C LYS A 410 -3.61 5.37 -1.86
N ASN A 411 -4.50 5.50 -0.90
CA ASN A 411 -4.99 6.80 -0.48
C ASN A 411 -4.25 7.25 0.79
N PHE A 412 -3.77 8.49 0.79
CA PHE A 412 -3.09 9.09 1.94
C PHE A 412 -4.03 9.93 2.79
N GLY A 413 -5.19 10.29 2.24
CA GLY A 413 -6.29 10.86 2.98
C GLY A 413 -7.26 9.81 3.49
N GLY A 414 -8.03 10.16 4.49
CA GLY A 414 -9.02 9.29 5.10
C GLY A 414 -9.77 9.93 6.25
N VAL A 415 -10.37 9.10 7.06
CA VAL A 415 -11.06 9.51 8.28
C VAL A 415 -10.10 10.20 9.24
N LYS A 416 -10.38 11.42 9.66
CA LYS A 416 -9.63 12.10 10.71
C LYS A 416 -9.81 11.39 12.03
N THR A 417 -8.72 11.06 12.70
CA THR A 417 -8.71 10.47 14.04
C THR A 417 -7.83 11.30 14.98
N ASP A 418 -8.09 11.18 16.27
CA ASP A 418 -7.14 11.60 17.30
C ASP A 418 -6.02 10.57 17.50
N LEU A 419 -5.12 10.82 18.46
CA LEU A 419 -4.00 9.92 18.78
C LEU A 419 -4.41 8.60 19.42
N HIS A 420 -5.67 8.45 19.82
CA HIS A 420 -6.25 7.20 20.28
C HIS A 420 -6.94 6.42 19.15
N CYS A 421 -6.83 6.88 17.88
CA CYS A 421 -7.53 6.36 16.72
C CYS A 421 -9.07 6.46 16.78
N ARG A 422 -9.66 7.30 17.67
CA ARG A 422 -11.09 7.56 17.67
C ARG A 422 -11.47 8.37 16.44
N ALA A 423 -12.49 7.93 15.70
CA ALA A 423 -12.98 8.66 14.54
C ALA A 423 -13.61 9.99 14.97
N LEU A 424 -13.23 11.09 14.31
CA LEU A 424 -13.69 12.44 14.65
C LEU A 424 -14.81 12.89 13.71
N ASN A 425 -15.73 13.67 14.24
CA ASN A 425 -16.73 14.40 13.46
C ASN A 425 -16.17 15.77 12.98
N LYS A 426 -16.98 16.52 12.21
CA LYS A 426 -16.59 17.85 11.68
C LYS A 426 -16.27 18.91 12.75
N TYR A 427 -16.62 18.68 14.00
CA TYR A 427 -16.29 19.53 15.14
C TYR A 427 -15.06 19.05 15.92
N PHE A 428 -14.34 18.08 15.38
CA PHE A 428 -13.20 17.40 15.99
C PHE A 428 -13.53 16.69 17.31
N ALA A 429 -14.80 16.39 17.55
CA ALA A 429 -15.22 15.57 18.67
C ALA A 429 -15.22 14.09 18.27
N PRO A 430 -14.77 13.17 19.14
CA PRO A 430 -14.85 11.75 18.89
C PRO A 430 -16.30 11.28 18.74
N ILE A 431 -16.53 10.39 17.75
CA ILE A 431 -17.79 9.66 17.62
C ILE A 431 -17.73 8.51 18.64
N PRO A 432 -18.61 8.50 19.66
CA PRO A 432 -18.53 7.53 20.75
C PRO A 432 -18.58 6.08 20.25
N GLY A 433 -17.66 5.24 20.71
CA GLY A 433 -17.58 3.82 20.35
C GLY A 433 -17.02 3.54 18.97
N LEU A 434 -16.55 4.56 18.21
CA LEU A 434 -16.04 4.37 16.84
C LEU A 434 -14.57 4.72 16.72
N TYR A 435 -13.81 3.75 16.20
CA TYR A 435 -12.37 3.84 15.90
C TYR A 435 -12.12 3.62 14.40
N ALA A 436 -11.04 4.19 13.89
CA ALA A 436 -10.59 3.94 12.51
C ALA A 436 -9.06 3.81 12.47
N ALA A 437 -8.55 2.79 11.78
CA ALA A 437 -7.12 2.50 11.71
C ALA A 437 -6.69 1.99 10.32
N GLY A 438 -5.43 2.22 9.98
CA GLY A 438 -4.89 1.85 8.67
C GLY A 438 -5.37 2.78 7.56
N GLU A 439 -5.40 2.27 6.32
CA GLU A 439 -5.60 3.08 5.13
C GLU A 439 -6.96 3.83 5.10
N VAL A 440 -8.01 3.32 5.77
CA VAL A 440 -9.28 4.04 5.93
C VAL A 440 -9.11 5.37 6.68
N ALA A 441 -8.08 5.48 7.52
CA ALA A 441 -7.69 6.69 8.25
C ALA A 441 -6.39 7.30 7.69
N GLY A 442 -6.15 7.21 6.37
CA GLY A 442 -4.95 7.72 5.73
C GLY A 442 -3.66 7.14 6.30
N MET A 443 -3.65 5.87 6.65
CA MET A 443 -2.65 5.08 7.40
C MET A 443 -2.68 5.36 8.91
N ALA A 444 -2.82 6.62 9.31
CA ALA A 444 -3.08 7.11 10.68
C ALA A 444 -3.47 8.59 10.64
N GLY A 445 -4.30 9.02 11.58
CA GLY A 445 -4.63 10.44 11.80
C GLY A 445 -5.42 11.11 10.69
N GLY A 446 -5.76 10.40 9.64
CA GLY A 446 -6.43 10.92 8.45
C GLY A 446 -5.48 11.29 7.30
N HIS A 447 -4.19 11.57 7.54
CA HIS A 447 -3.23 12.01 6.51
C HIS A 447 -1.76 12.01 6.96
N ILE A 448 -1.31 10.97 7.66
CA ILE A 448 0.06 10.92 8.19
C ILE A 448 1.15 11.22 7.14
N ASN A 449 0.89 10.90 5.86
CA ASN A 449 1.86 11.08 4.78
C ASN A 449 1.76 12.44 4.06
N GLY A 450 0.70 13.21 4.24
CA GLY A 450 0.48 14.41 3.43
C GLY A 450 0.29 14.09 1.95
N LYS A 451 0.93 14.87 1.05
CA LYS A 451 0.79 14.72 -0.41
C LYS A 451 1.54 13.52 -1.01
N ALA A 452 2.64 13.12 -0.40
CA ALA A 452 3.48 12.05 -0.88
C ALA A 452 4.11 11.29 0.29
N GLY A 453 4.02 9.98 0.29
CA GLY A 453 4.67 9.14 1.31
C GLY A 453 6.04 8.65 0.86
N LEU A 454 6.94 8.50 1.81
CA LEU A 454 8.13 7.68 1.64
C LEU A 454 7.73 6.21 1.52
N GLU A 455 8.46 5.41 0.78
CA GLU A 455 8.20 3.97 0.78
C GLU A 455 8.46 3.38 2.18
N GLY A 456 7.53 2.54 2.64
CA GLY A 456 7.51 1.98 4.00
C GLY A 456 6.62 2.75 5.00
N THR A 457 6.11 3.92 4.61
CA THR A 457 5.23 4.75 5.46
C THR A 457 3.74 4.43 5.31
N MET A 458 3.41 3.28 4.74
CA MET A 458 2.03 2.80 4.58
C MET A 458 1.74 1.63 5.54
N LEU A 459 2.48 0.53 5.39
CA LEU A 459 2.21 -0.68 6.19
C LEU A 459 2.60 -0.49 7.65
N GLY A 460 3.76 0.11 7.92
CA GLY A 460 4.20 0.37 9.29
C GLY A 460 3.18 1.18 10.10
N PRO A 461 2.79 2.39 9.65
CA PRO A 461 1.75 3.18 10.32
C PRO A 461 0.39 2.49 10.39
N SER A 462 0.02 1.67 9.38
CA SER A 462 -1.23 0.90 9.44
C SER A 462 -1.23 -0.14 10.55
N ILE A 463 -0.14 -0.87 10.72
CA ILE A 463 0.04 -1.83 11.82
C ILE A 463 0.01 -1.08 13.16
N PHE A 464 0.78 0.00 13.26
CA PHE A 464 0.88 0.79 14.47
C PHE A 464 -0.47 1.40 14.89
N SER A 465 -1.18 2.05 13.96
CA SER A 465 -2.51 2.61 14.25
C SER A 465 -3.53 1.53 14.61
N GLY A 466 -3.41 0.33 14.03
CA GLY A 466 -4.21 -0.83 14.41
C GLY A 466 -4.00 -1.24 15.86
N ARG A 467 -2.73 -1.31 16.32
CA ARG A 467 -2.37 -1.57 17.71
C ARG A 467 -2.94 -0.50 18.65
N VAL A 468 -2.72 0.76 18.31
CA VAL A 468 -3.25 1.90 19.09
C VAL A 468 -4.78 1.83 19.20
N ALA A 469 -5.48 1.59 18.08
CA ALA A 469 -6.94 1.47 18.06
C ALA A 469 -7.43 0.30 18.92
N GLY A 470 -6.77 -0.87 18.82
CA GLY A 470 -7.11 -2.06 19.60
C GLY A 470 -7.00 -1.82 21.10
N ALA A 471 -5.86 -1.27 21.55
CA ALA A 471 -5.61 -1.00 22.95
C ALA A 471 -6.58 0.05 23.54
N TRP A 472 -6.86 1.14 22.80
CA TRP A 472 -7.78 2.17 23.26
C TRP A 472 -9.24 1.75 23.18
N ALA A 473 -9.64 0.93 22.20
CA ALA A 473 -10.97 0.34 22.14
C ALA A 473 -11.20 -0.63 23.32
N ALA A 474 -10.19 -1.43 23.69
CA ALA A 474 -10.23 -2.27 24.88
C ALA A 474 -10.34 -1.43 26.16
N HIS A 475 -9.57 -0.35 26.27
CA HIS A 475 -9.67 0.58 27.40
C HIS A 475 -11.07 1.20 27.52
N GLU A 476 -11.65 1.65 26.41
CA GLU A 476 -13.03 2.18 26.39
C GLU A 476 -14.07 1.11 26.78
N ALA A 477 -13.77 -0.16 26.49
CA ALA A 477 -14.58 -1.30 26.91
C ALA A 477 -14.41 -1.66 28.41
N GLY A 478 -13.55 -0.94 29.12
CA GLY A 478 -13.24 -1.17 30.55
C GLY A 478 -12.11 -2.17 30.79
N LEU A 479 -11.28 -2.42 29.77
CA LEU A 479 -10.20 -3.40 29.78
C LEU A 479 -8.84 -2.69 29.55
N GLY A 480 -7.85 -3.02 30.37
CA GLY A 480 -6.49 -2.52 30.21
C GLY A 480 -6.30 -0.98 30.33
N PRO A 481 -5.08 -0.51 30.26
CA PRO A 481 -4.73 0.91 30.45
C PRO A 481 -4.76 1.76 29.17
N GLY A 482 -5.15 1.21 28.01
CA GLY A 482 -4.92 1.81 26.71
C GLY A 482 -3.54 1.45 26.13
N PHE A 483 -3.09 2.16 25.10
CA PHE A 483 -1.79 1.89 24.49
C PHE A 483 -0.64 2.25 25.45
N ILE A 484 0.22 1.26 25.76
CA ILE A 484 1.24 1.37 26.81
C ILE A 484 2.53 2.01 26.30
N GLY A 485 2.72 2.09 24.99
CA GLY A 485 3.88 2.75 24.40
C GLY A 485 3.96 4.19 24.91
N LYS A 486 4.83 4.46 25.87
CA LYS A 486 5.01 5.84 26.37
C LYS A 486 5.83 6.63 25.36
N PRO A 487 5.33 7.76 24.88
CA PRO A 487 6.12 8.64 24.06
C PRO A 487 7.34 9.16 24.82
N ASN A 488 8.48 9.26 24.15
CA ASN A 488 9.68 9.84 24.74
C ASN A 488 9.54 11.36 24.99
N ARG A 489 8.48 11.97 24.46
CA ARG A 489 8.17 13.40 24.55
C ARG A 489 6.69 13.58 24.90
N PRO A 490 6.31 13.44 26.18
CA PRO A 490 4.91 13.50 26.60
C PRO A 490 4.22 14.86 26.32
N GLU A 491 4.99 15.92 26.12
CA GLU A 491 4.49 17.27 25.78
C GLU A 491 3.88 17.38 24.37
N LEU A 492 4.06 16.37 23.52
CA LEU A 492 3.53 16.35 22.15
C LEU A 492 2.16 15.65 22.04
N TYR A 493 1.62 15.08 23.15
CA TYR A 493 0.45 14.22 23.12
C TYR A 493 -0.66 14.66 24.09
#